data_4a15ab307aa8257bfeaa25e49267dc4d
#
_entry.id   4a15ab307aa8257bfeaa25e49267dc4d
#
_cell.length_a   1.000
_cell.length_b   1.000
_cell.length_c   1.000
_cell.angle_alpha   90.00
_cell.angle_beta   90.00
_cell.angle_gamma   90.00
#
_symmetry.space_group_name_H-M   'P 1'
#
loop_
_entity.id
_entity.type
_entity.pdbx_description
1 polymer ?
#
loop_
_entity_poly.entity_id
_entity_poly.type
_entity_poly.pdbx_seq_one_letter_code
_entity_poly.pdbx_strand_id
1 'polypeptide(L)'
;LSCLLFSSPILANEEENADEKRLDLYKKTEAITQIPWYYFAAIDQYESNTQEETASDGVISITIPENKWYGLANPSKQNKPFWIAMFDGFGQDGNGDGLAERTNDEDILHSFAHYIEKHGKTKQDIKIALWSYYQRELTVQTIMNIAKIFKEYGTITLNETDFPIPKGYNYSYKNTWGDARGFGGRRIHEGTDIFANYGVPVKATTYGVVELKGWNRYGGWRIGIRDIYSRYHYFAHLNGYQDGLEIGDIVEPGDVIGSVGATGYGPPGTSGKFPPHLHYGIYQDNGSTEWSFDPYPHLRKWEKKARSN
;
A
#
# COMPACT_ATOMS: atom_id res chain seq x y z
N LEU A 1 4.91 -22.68 -25.44
CA LEU A 1 4.10 -21.56 -25.97
C LEU A 1 4.22 -20.42 -24.97
N SER A 2 5.07 -19.45 -25.29
CA SER A 2 5.29 -18.24 -24.46
C SER A 2 4.15 -17.27 -24.75
N CYS A 3 3.24 -17.09 -23.79
CA CYS A 3 2.28 -16.00 -23.84
C CYS A 3 3.00 -14.73 -23.41
N LEU A 4 3.44 -13.93 -24.37
CA LEU A 4 3.87 -12.55 -24.16
C LEU A 4 2.62 -11.72 -23.84
N LEU A 5 2.42 -11.41 -22.56
CA LEU A 5 1.47 -10.39 -22.12
C LEU A 5 2.02 -9.03 -22.53
N PHE A 6 1.76 -8.63 -23.77
CA PHE A 6 1.75 -7.22 -24.15
C PHE A 6 0.46 -6.63 -23.57
N SER A 7 0.56 -5.73 -22.63
CA SER A 7 -0.57 -4.85 -22.31
C SER A 7 -0.93 -4.12 -23.60
N SER A 8 -2.13 -4.34 -24.11
CA SER A 8 -2.62 -3.67 -25.31
C SER A 8 -2.68 -2.17 -25.04
N PRO A 9 -2.28 -1.32 -25.99
CA PRO A 9 -2.39 0.14 -25.81
C PRO A 9 -3.81 0.63 -25.50
N ILE A 10 -4.83 -0.16 -25.85
CA ILE A 10 -6.23 0.09 -25.50
C ILE A 10 -6.47 -0.04 -23.99
N LEU A 11 -5.93 -1.09 -23.34
CA LEU A 11 -6.10 -1.30 -21.89
C LEU A 11 -5.38 -0.19 -21.10
N ALA A 12 -4.20 0.24 -21.53
CA ALA A 12 -3.47 1.34 -20.89
C ALA A 12 -4.23 2.67 -20.98
N ASN A 13 -4.91 2.92 -22.09
CA ASN A 13 -5.70 4.14 -22.30
C ASN A 13 -7.04 4.12 -21.49
N GLU A 14 -7.62 2.94 -21.29
CA GLU A 14 -8.81 2.77 -20.44
C GLU A 14 -8.49 2.93 -18.95
N GLU A 15 -7.36 2.40 -18.48
CA GLU A 15 -6.89 2.58 -17.10
C GLU A 15 -6.53 4.05 -16.81
N GLU A 16 -5.83 4.73 -17.72
CA GLU A 16 -5.50 6.15 -17.60
C GLU A 16 -6.75 7.03 -17.51
N ASN A 17 -7.77 6.73 -18.30
CA ASN A 17 -9.07 7.43 -18.26
C ASN A 17 -9.83 7.14 -16.94
N ALA A 18 -9.72 5.93 -16.38
CA ALA A 18 -10.34 5.59 -15.11
C ALA A 18 -9.67 6.33 -13.94
N ASP A 19 -8.34 6.43 -13.93
CA ASP A 19 -7.59 7.15 -12.90
C ASP A 19 -7.86 8.66 -12.92
N GLU A 20 -7.95 9.27 -14.10
CA GLU A 20 -8.35 10.67 -14.24
C GLU A 20 -9.76 10.91 -13.69
N LYS A 21 -10.72 10.05 -14.04
CA LYS A 21 -12.09 10.13 -13.54
C LYS A 21 -12.15 9.98 -12.02
N ARG A 22 -11.40 9.06 -11.44
CA ARG A 22 -11.29 8.88 -9.98
C ARG A 22 -10.74 10.14 -9.32
N LEU A 23 -9.64 10.69 -9.85
CA LEU A 23 -9.01 11.89 -9.31
C LEU A 23 -9.94 13.10 -9.34
N ASP A 24 -10.72 13.26 -10.42
CA ASP A 24 -11.72 14.34 -10.55
C ASP A 24 -12.84 14.20 -9.51
N LEU A 25 -13.34 12.98 -9.27
CA LEU A 25 -14.34 12.71 -8.23
C LEU A 25 -13.82 13.05 -6.84
N TYR A 26 -12.58 12.69 -6.49
CA TYR A 26 -11.98 13.04 -5.20
C TYR A 26 -11.82 14.54 -5.04
N LYS A 27 -11.34 15.26 -6.08
CA LYS A 27 -11.18 16.72 -6.05
C LYS A 27 -12.53 17.44 -5.99
N LYS A 28 -13.55 16.93 -6.68
CA LYS A 28 -14.92 17.44 -6.56
C LYS A 28 -15.44 17.30 -5.13
N THR A 29 -15.22 16.15 -4.52
CA THR A 29 -15.60 15.89 -3.13
C THR A 29 -14.84 16.81 -2.15
N GLU A 30 -13.53 17.02 -2.34
CA GLU A 30 -12.75 17.99 -1.55
C GLU A 30 -13.33 19.40 -1.66
N ALA A 31 -13.65 19.86 -2.87
CA ALA A 31 -14.19 21.20 -3.09
C ALA A 31 -15.49 21.46 -2.31
N ILE A 32 -16.31 20.45 -2.10
CA ILE A 32 -17.59 20.55 -1.38
C ILE A 32 -17.39 20.34 0.11
N THR A 33 -16.59 19.37 0.53
CA THR A 33 -16.48 18.93 1.93
C THR A 33 -15.31 19.54 2.67
N GLN A 34 -14.33 20.10 1.96
CA GLN A 34 -13.06 20.60 2.50
C GLN A 34 -12.18 19.51 3.14
N ILE A 35 -12.51 18.24 2.97
CA ILE A 35 -11.63 17.14 3.31
C ILE A 35 -10.69 16.91 2.13
N PRO A 36 -9.35 16.93 2.32
CA PRO A 36 -8.40 16.83 1.22
C PRO A 36 -8.57 15.54 0.39
N TRP A 37 -8.55 15.70 -0.93
CA TRP A 37 -8.77 14.67 -1.94
C TRP A 37 -7.95 13.39 -1.72
N TYR A 38 -6.70 13.55 -1.27
CA TYR A 38 -5.78 12.44 -1.09
C TYR A 38 -6.18 11.46 0.02
N TYR A 39 -7.06 11.85 0.94
CA TYR A 39 -7.63 10.91 1.90
C TYR A 39 -8.66 9.99 1.24
N PHE A 40 -9.53 10.53 0.39
CA PHE A 40 -10.50 9.72 -0.37
C PHE A 40 -9.77 8.75 -1.31
N ALA A 41 -8.78 9.26 -2.03
CA ALA A 41 -7.92 8.46 -2.90
C ALA A 41 -7.21 7.34 -2.14
N ALA A 42 -6.70 7.61 -0.94
CA ALA A 42 -6.01 6.61 -0.13
C ALA A 42 -6.95 5.55 0.44
N ILE A 43 -8.16 5.93 0.85
CA ILE A 43 -9.19 5.00 1.31
C ILE A 43 -9.60 4.08 0.15
N ASP A 44 -9.88 4.67 -1.01
CA ASP A 44 -10.28 3.94 -2.20
C ASP A 44 -9.19 2.97 -2.67
N GLN A 45 -7.92 3.43 -2.71
CA GLN A 45 -6.78 2.58 -3.03
C GLN A 45 -6.63 1.41 -2.05
N TYR A 46 -6.82 1.67 -0.75
CA TYR A 46 -6.75 0.63 0.27
C TYR A 46 -7.87 -0.41 0.11
N GLU A 47 -9.11 0.04 -0.09
CA GLU A 47 -10.26 -0.84 -0.35
C GLU A 47 -10.04 -1.68 -1.62
N SER A 48 -9.57 -1.06 -2.71
CA SER A 48 -9.20 -1.77 -3.95
C SER A 48 -8.12 -2.84 -3.73
N ASN A 49 -7.13 -2.57 -2.87
CA ASN A 49 -6.04 -3.53 -2.59
C ASN A 49 -6.50 -4.74 -1.76
N THR A 50 -7.57 -4.59 -1.00
CA THR A 50 -7.98 -5.57 0.04
C THR A 50 -9.26 -6.33 -0.29
N GLN A 51 -10.00 -5.89 -1.30
CA GLN A 51 -11.22 -6.57 -1.78
C GLN A 51 -10.90 -7.52 -2.94
N GLU A 52 -11.56 -8.68 -2.97
CA GLU A 52 -11.42 -9.65 -4.07
C GLU A 52 -12.19 -9.23 -5.32
N GLU A 53 -13.30 -8.48 -5.16
CA GLU A 53 -14.12 -7.94 -6.25
C GLU A 53 -14.75 -6.62 -5.83
N THR A 54 -14.80 -5.64 -6.73
CA THR A 54 -15.57 -4.40 -6.53
C THR A 54 -17.04 -4.64 -6.82
N ALA A 55 -17.89 -4.32 -5.86
CA ALA A 55 -19.35 -4.53 -5.99
C ALA A 55 -20.07 -3.43 -6.78
N SER A 56 -19.36 -2.42 -7.30
CA SER A 56 -19.96 -1.26 -7.99
C SER A 56 -19.71 -1.30 -9.50
N ASP A 57 -20.69 -0.84 -10.27
CA ASP A 57 -20.53 -0.54 -11.70
C ASP A 57 -19.73 0.76 -11.92
N GLY A 58 -19.28 1.41 -10.83
CA GLY A 58 -18.52 2.66 -10.81
C GLY A 58 -17.00 2.44 -10.81
N VAL A 59 -16.27 3.54 -10.67
CA VAL A 59 -14.79 3.55 -10.62
C VAL A 59 -14.23 3.58 -9.20
N ILE A 60 -15.09 3.79 -8.19
CA ILE A 60 -14.72 3.87 -6.76
C ILE A 60 -14.87 2.50 -6.10
N SER A 61 -13.82 2.05 -5.42
CA SER A 61 -13.78 0.76 -4.71
C SER A 61 -14.28 0.84 -3.27
N ILE A 62 -14.53 2.04 -2.74
CA ILE A 62 -15.04 2.21 -1.37
C ILE A 62 -16.40 1.54 -1.24
N THR A 63 -16.51 0.61 -0.30
CA THR A 63 -17.77 -0.06 0.00
C THR A 63 -18.27 0.28 1.40
N ILE A 64 -19.52 0.74 1.49
CA ILE A 64 -20.14 1.07 2.77
C ILE A 64 -21.18 -0.01 3.10
N PRO A 65 -21.03 -0.74 4.22
CA PRO A 65 -21.98 -1.77 4.65
C PRO A 65 -23.41 -1.22 4.78
N GLU A 66 -24.40 -2.01 4.41
CA GLU A 66 -25.81 -1.59 4.43
C GLU A 66 -26.27 -1.05 5.79
N ASN A 67 -25.88 -1.69 6.86
CA ASN A 67 -26.22 -1.26 8.22
C ASN A 67 -25.62 0.10 8.60
N LYS A 68 -24.49 0.46 8.02
CA LYS A 68 -23.90 1.80 8.17
C LYS A 68 -24.55 2.79 7.22
N TRP A 69 -24.83 2.38 5.97
CA TRP A 69 -25.47 3.23 4.98
C TRP A 69 -26.88 3.66 5.38
N TYR A 70 -27.75 2.69 5.62
CA TYR A 70 -29.17 2.91 5.92
C TYR A 70 -29.48 3.15 7.40
N GLY A 71 -28.54 2.83 8.30
CA GLY A 71 -28.75 2.75 9.74
C GLY A 71 -29.21 1.36 10.19
N LEU A 72 -28.70 0.93 11.34
CA LEU A 72 -28.85 -0.44 11.86
C LEU A 72 -30.33 -0.86 12.06
N ALA A 73 -31.19 0.07 12.47
CA ALA A 73 -32.59 -0.18 12.78
C ALA A 73 -33.56 0.20 11.63
N ASN A 74 -33.05 0.50 10.43
CA ASN A 74 -33.88 0.90 9.31
C ASN A 74 -34.58 -0.30 8.66
N PRO A 75 -35.93 -0.43 8.76
CA PRO A 75 -36.62 -1.61 8.25
C PRO A 75 -36.86 -1.58 6.73
N SER A 76 -36.81 -0.39 6.10
CA SER A 76 -37.22 -0.20 4.72
C SER A 76 -36.10 -0.08 3.71
N LYS A 77 -34.86 0.25 4.15
CA LYS A 77 -33.68 0.47 3.29
C LYS A 77 -33.99 1.35 2.07
N GLN A 78 -34.76 2.42 2.28
CA GLN A 78 -35.08 3.36 1.19
C GLN A 78 -33.92 4.30 0.94
N ASN A 79 -33.62 4.59 -0.33
CA ASN A 79 -32.52 5.45 -0.76
C ASN A 79 -32.81 6.95 -0.55
N LYS A 80 -33.86 7.33 0.16
CA LYS A 80 -34.14 8.75 0.45
C LYS A 80 -33.32 9.23 1.64
N PRO A 81 -32.50 10.29 1.52
CA PRO A 81 -31.65 10.80 2.58
C PRO A 81 -32.38 11.05 3.91
N PHE A 82 -33.63 11.53 3.84
CA PHE A 82 -34.47 11.75 5.04
C PHE A 82 -34.67 10.47 5.87
N TRP A 83 -34.97 9.33 5.22
CA TRP A 83 -35.17 8.07 5.93
C TRP A 83 -33.85 7.50 6.46
N ILE A 84 -32.77 7.64 5.68
CA ILE A 84 -31.43 7.21 6.10
C ILE A 84 -31.03 7.96 7.39
N ALA A 85 -31.16 9.29 7.38
CA ALA A 85 -30.83 10.12 8.53
C ALA A 85 -31.72 9.83 9.77
N MET A 86 -33.01 9.50 9.56
CA MET A 86 -33.94 9.17 10.65
C MET A 86 -33.50 7.92 11.42
N PHE A 87 -32.81 6.99 10.80
CA PHE A 87 -32.29 5.76 11.40
C PHE A 87 -30.79 5.79 11.67
N ASP A 88 -30.19 6.98 11.74
CA ASP A 88 -28.75 7.21 12.01
C ASP A 88 -27.83 6.52 10.98
N GLY A 89 -28.31 6.33 9.76
CA GLY A 89 -27.47 5.96 8.62
C GLY A 89 -26.68 7.18 8.12
N PHE A 90 -25.55 6.93 7.44
CA PHE A 90 -24.76 8.04 6.92
C PHE A 90 -24.71 8.14 5.38
N GLY A 91 -25.56 7.37 4.67
CA GLY A 91 -25.75 7.51 3.23
C GLY A 91 -26.24 8.93 2.85
N GLN A 92 -25.58 9.56 1.89
CA GLN A 92 -25.85 10.92 1.41
C GLN A 92 -26.11 10.90 -0.11
N ASP A 93 -26.95 11.83 -0.55
CA ASP A 93 -27.14 12.18 -1.95
C ASP A 93 -26.00 13.11 -2.37
N GLY A 94 -24.98 12.58 -3.01
CA GLY A 94 -23.78 13.32 -3.43
C GLY A 94 -23.89 13.93 -4.82
N ASN A 95 -24.72 13.34 -5.70
CA ASN A 95 -24.94 13.79 -7.07
C ASN A 95 -26.10 14.80 -7.20
N GLY A 96 -26.98 14.91 -6.17
CA GLY A 96 -28.09 15.86 -6.12
C GLY A 96 -29.37 15.41 -6.82
N ASP A 97 -29.55 14.10 -7.06
CA ASP A 97 -30.74 13.56 -7.73
C ASP A 97 -31.92 13.25 -6.78
N GLY A 98 -31.70 13.42 -5.47
CA GLY A 98 -32.69 13.19 -4.40
C GLY A 98 -32.66 11.78 -3.83
N LEU A 99 -31.72 10.94 -4.24
CA LEU A 99 -31.50 9.59 -3.74
C LEU A 99 -30.06 9.45 -3.18
N ALA A 100 -29.86 8.54 -2.27
CA ALA A 100 -28.52 8.13 -1.79
C ALA A 100 -28.32 6.66 -2.18
N GLU A 101 -27.53 6.42 -3.21
CA GLU A 101 -27.36 5.11 -3.83
C GLU A 101 -25.97 4.53 -3.53
N ARG A 102 -25.94 3.33 -2.95
CA ARG A 102 -24.69 2.65 -2.55
C ARG A 102 -23.78 2.25 -3.70
N THR A 103 -24.26 2.36 -4.94
CA THR A 103 -23.54 2.05 -6.17
C THR A 103 -23.14 3.30 -6.96
N ASN A 104 -23.54 4.49 -6.50
CA ASN A 104 -23.19 5.75 -7.11
C ASN A 104 -21.89 6.29 -6.50
N ASP A 105 -20.88 6.56 -7.32
CA ASP A 105 -19.54 6.99 -6.88
C ASP A 105 -19.58 8.31 -6.07
N GLU A 106 -20.39 9.29 -6.48
CA GLU A 106 -20.51 10.58 -5.77
C GLU A 106 -21.22 10.41 -4.42
N ASP A 107 -22.25 9.60 -4.36
CA ASP A 107 -22.98 9.31 -3.13
C ASP A 107 -22.09 8.56 -2.13
N ILE A 108 -21.28 7.61 -2.61
CA ILE A 108 -20.32 6.87 -1.79
C ILE A 108 -19.31 7.83 -1.16
N LEU A 109 -18.67 8.69 -1.98
CA LEU A 109 -17.67 9.64 -1.52
C LEU A 109 -18.25 10.67 -0.55
N HIS A 110 -19.43 11.24 -0.84
CA HIS A 110 -20.12 12.16 0.05
C HIS A 110 -20.56 11.52 1.36
N SER A 111 -21.03 10.27 1.32
CA SER A 111 -21.39 9.51 2.51
C SER A 111 -20.17 9.27 3.41
N PHE A 112 -19.03 8.90 2.82
CA PHE A 112 -17.80 8.70 3.58
C PHE A 112 -17.26 10.03 4.14
N ALA A 113 -17.35 11.11 3.35
CA ALA A 113 -17.01 12.47 3.81
C ALA A 113 -17.87 12.87 5.00
N HIS A 114 -19.19 12.69 4.92
CA HIS A 114 -20.11 12.98 6.03
C HIS A 114 -19.76 12.17 7.29
N TYR A 115 -19.37 10.90 7.12
CA TYR A 115 -18.89 10.10 8.25
C TYR A 115 -17.64 10.69 8.88
N ILE A 116 -16.64 11.11 8.08
CA ILE A 116 -15.43 11.75 8.60
C ILE A 116 -15.76 13.06 9.33
N GLU A 117 -16.63 13.91 8.77
CA GLU A 117 -16.99 15.21 9.33
C GLU A 117 -17.59 15.12 10.74
N LYS A 118 -18.27 14.03 11.09
CA LYS A 118 -18.76 13.78 12.45
C LYS A 118 -17.64 13.72 13.49
N HIS A 119 -16.39 13.44 13.07
CA HIS A 119 -15.21 13.39 13.93
C HIS A 119 -14.38 14.69 13.86
N GLY A 120 -14.53 15.46 12.78
CA GLY A 120 -13.75 16.67 12.47
C GLY A 120 -12.93 16.54 11.19
N LYS A 121 -12.17 17.59 10.85
CA LYS A 121 -11.44 17.70 9.58
C LYS A 121 -9.91 17.78 9.72
N THR A 122 -9.38 17.80 10.95
CA THR A 122 -7.94 17.76 11.14
C THR A 122 -7.37 16.37 10.80
N LYS A 123 -6.06 16.31 10.52
CA LYS A 123 -5.38 15.02 10.30
C LYS A 123 -5.67 14.02 11.44
N GLN A 124 -5.73 14.50 12.69
CA GLN A 124 -5.99 13.65 13.84
C GLN A 124 -7.44 13.17 13.87
N ASP A 125 -8.41 14.04 13.55
CA ASP A 125 -9.82 13.67 13.48
C ASP A 125 -10.08 12.63 12.41
N ILE A 126 -9.47 12.80 11.22
CA ILE A 126 -9.54 11.81 10.13
C ILE A 126 -8.96 10.46 10.58
N LYS A 127 -7.82 10.46 11.28
CA LYS A 127 -7.23 9.23 11.83
C LYS A 127 -8.18 8.55 12.83
N ILE A 128 -8.88 9.32 13.68
CA ILE A 128 -9.89 8.81 14.62
C ILE A 128 -11.10 8.25 13.86
N ALA A 129 -11.58 8.94 12.82
CA ALA A 129 -12.67 8.46 11.97
C ALA A 129 -12.32 7.12 11.31
N LEU A 130 -11.13 7.02 10.72
CA LEU A 130 -10.63 5.78 10.12
C LEU A 130 -10.52 4.65 11.15
N TRP A 131 -10.00 4.94 12.36
CA TRP A 131 -9.96 3.95 13.43
C TRP A 131 -11.36 3.48 13.83
N SER A 132 -12.31 4.42 14.01
CA SER A 132 -13.70 4.09 14.33
C SER A 132 -14.38 3.25 13.23
N TYR A 133 -13.97 3.43 11.98
CA TYR A 133 -14.53 2.70 10.84
C TYR A 133 -13.96 1.29 10.70
N TYR A 134 -12.62 1.16 10.66
CA TYR A 134 -11.90 -0.08 10.35
C TYR A 134 -11.52 -0.90 11.58
N GLN A 135 -11.36 -0.27 12.74
CA GLN A 135 -10.97 -0.89 14.02
C GLN A 135 -9.69 -1.75 13.93
N ARG A 136 -8.77 -1.36 13.01
CA ARG A 136 -7.50 -2.06 12.79
C ARG A 136 -6.37 -1.06 12.57
N GLU A 137 -5.36 -1.12 13.43
CA GLU A 137 -4.23 -0.17 13.43
C GLU A 137 -3.47 -0.18 12.10
N LEU A 138 -3.14 -1.37 11.56
CA LEU A 138 -2.41 -1.49 10.30
C LEU A 138 -3.19 -0.86 9.13
N THR A 139 -4.51 -1.03 9.07
CA THR A 139 -5.37 -0.39 8.06
C THR A 139 -5.27 1.12 8.12
N VAL A 140 -5.41 1.69 9.31
CA VAL A 140 -5.32 3.14 9.51
C VAL A 140 -3.94 3.67 9.14
N GLN A 141 -2.88 2.98 9.57
CA GLN A 141 -1.51 3.36 9.22
C GLN A 141 -1.27 3.31 7.72
N THR A 142 -1.70 2.24 7.04
CA THR A 142 -1.56 2.06 5.59
C THR A 142 -2.30 3.16 4.82
N ILE A 143 -3.57 3.44 5.14
CA ILE A 143 -4.33 4.54 4.53
C ILE A 143 -3.63 5.89 4.73
N MET A 144 -3.15 6.18 5.94
CA MET A 144 -2.45 7.43 6.23
C MET A 144 -1.11 7.54 5.49
N ASN A 145 -0.41 6.44 5.26
CA ASN A 145 0.81 6.39 4.46
C ASN A 145 0.52 6.60 2.97
N ILE A 146 -0.50 5.95 2.41
CA ILE A 146 -0.95 6.16 1.03
C ILE A 146 -1.36 7.63 0.84
N ALA A 147 -2.14 8.20 1.76
CA ALA A 147 -2.54 9.60 1.72
C ALA A 147 -1.33 10.56 1.75
N LYS A 148 -0.28 10.23 2.51
CA LYS A 148 0.96 10.99 2.56
C LYS A 148 1.68 10.96 1.20
N ILE A 149 1.76 9.80 0.55
CA ILE A 149 2.38 9.63 -0.77
C ILE A 149 1.58 10.41 -1.82
N PHE A 150 0.26 10.24 -1.90
CA PHE A 150 -0.57 10.94 -2.88
C PHE A 150 -0.55 12.46 -2.69
N LYS A 151 -0.48 12.94 -1.44
CA LYS A 151 -0.29 14.36 -1.15
C LYS A 151 1.04 14.88 -1.69
N GLU A 152 2.13 14.13 -1.50
CA GLU A 152 3.48 14.54 -1.92
C GLU A 152 3.60 14.65 -3.43
N TYR A 153 3.10 13.65 -4.15
CA TYR A 153 3.24 13.60 -5.62
C TYR A 153 2.10 14.26 -6.38
N GLY A 154 0.98 14.58 -5.75
CA GLY A 154 -0.18 15.23 -6.38
C GLY A 154 -0.92 14.35 -7.40
N THR A 155 -0.66 13.04 -7.42
CA THR A 155 -1.24 12.05 -8.35
C THR A 155 -1.52 10.74 -7.64
N ILE A 156 -2.43 9.93 -8.21
CA ILE A 156 -2.69 8.54 -7.80
C ILE A 156 -1.95 7.52 -8.68
N THR A 157 -1.39 7.95 -9.82
CA THR A 157 -0.73 7.07 -10.79
C THR A 157 0.77 6.99 -10.50
N LEU A 158 1.16 6.06 -9.62
CA LEU A 158 2.54 5.84 -9.15
C LEU A 158 2.95 4.37 -9.37
N ASN A 159 3.09 3.99 -10.66
CA ASN A 159 3.29 2.60 -11.09
C ASN A 159 4.76 2.21 -11.31
N GLU A 160 5.69 3.11 -11.02
CA GLU A 160 7.11 2.85 -11.24
C GLU A 160 7.66 1.87 -10.22
N THR A 161 8.62 1.07 -10.68
CA THR A 161 9.31 0.09 -9.85
C THR A 161 10.76 -0.03 -10.27
N ASP A 162 11.64 -0.39 -9.34
CA ASP A 162 13.06 -0.62 -9.63
C ASP A 162 13.57 -1.92 -8.96
N PHE A 163 14.67 -2.44 -9.47
CA PHE A 163 15.35 -3.60 -8.90
C PHE A 163 16.25 -3.15 -7.71
N PRO A 164 16.25 -3.88 -6.58
CA PRO A 164 16.88 -3.38 -5.35
C PRO A 164 18.41 -3.28 -5.39
N ILE A 165 19.09 -3.85 -6.41
CA ILE A 165 20.54 -3.72 -6.61
C ILE A 165 20.81 -2.87 -7.85
N PRO A 166 21.60 -1.81 -7.77
CA PRO A 166 21.88 -0.92 -8.91
C PRO A 166 22.57 -1.63 -10.07
N LYS A 167 22.32 -1.15 -11.29
CA LYS A 167 23.00 -1.59 -12.52
C LYS A 167 24.52 -1.38 -12.37
N GLY A 168 25.32 -2.32 -12.87
CA GLY A 168 26.78 -2.26 -12.83
C GLY A 168 27.42 -2.98 -11.63
N TYR A 169 26.64 -3.40 -10.64
CA TYR A 169 27.16 -4.26 -9.57
C TYR A 169 26.95 -5.73 -9.88
N ASN A 170 27.89 -6.57 -9.42
CA ASN A 170 27.77 -8.02 -9.54
C ASN A 170 26.82 -8.53 -8.45
N TYR A 171 25.84 -9.32 -8.85
CA TYR A 171 24.92 -10.01 -7.96
C TYR A 171 24.46 -11.33 -8.57
N SER A 172 23.93 -12.21 -7.71
CA SER A 172 23.27 -13.46 -8.15
C SER A 172 22.12 -13.80 -7.21
N TYR A 173 21.05 -14.33 -7.74
CA TYR A 173 19.93 -14.85 -6.96
C TYR A 173 19.18 -15.95 -7.71
N LYS A 174 18.49 -16.76 -6.94
CA LYS A 174 17.53 -17.76 -7.42
C LYS A 174 16.30 -17.70 -6.54
N ASN A 175 15.23 -18.37 -6.93
CA ASN A 175 14.08 -18.50 -6.03
C ASN A 175 14.49 -19.30 -4.78
N THR A 176 14.38 -18.67 -3.61
CA THR A 176 14.63 -19.25 -2.29
C THR A 176 13.45 -19.10 -1.35
N TRP A 177 12.34 -18.50 -1.83
CA TRP A 177 11.11 -18.39 -1.05
C TRP A 177 10.54 -19.77 -0.76
N GLY A 178 10.11 -20.01 0.47
CA GLY A 178 9.58 -21.31 0.90
C GLY A 178 10.66 -22.33 1.30
N ASP A 179 11.95 -22.08 1.04
CA ASP A 179 13.04 -22.96 1.48
C ASP A 179 12.99 -23.19 3.00
N ALA A 180 13.27 -24.42 3.44
CA ALA A 180 13.32 -24.75 4.86
C ALA A 180 14.50 -24.05 5.55
N ARG A 181 14.25 -23.39 6.68
CA ARG A 181 15.26 -22.78 7.54
C ARG A 181 15.26 -23.44 8.91
N GLY A 182 16.45 -23.78 9.43
CA GLY A 182 16.58 -24.47 10.72
C GLY A 182 17.12 -23.61 11.86
N PHE A 183 17.84 -22.51 11.57
CA PHE A 183 18.43 -21.67 12.61
C PHE A 183 17.33 -20.89 13.36
N GLY A 184 17.30 -21.07 14.69
CA GLY A 184 16.31 -20.40 15.55
C GLY A 184 14.93 -21.06 15.57
N GLY A 185 14.79 -22.28 15.06
CA GLY A 185 13.56 -23.06 14.95
C GLY A 185 13.20 -23.36 13.49
N ARG A 186 12.33 -24.35 13.31
CA ARG A 186 11.87 -24.74 11.97
C ARG A 186 10.91 -23.69 11.42
N ARG A 187 11.25 -23.08 10.28
CA ARG A 187 10.45 -22.05 9.59
C ARG A 187 10.69 -22.11 8.08
N ILE A 188 9.82 -21.49 7.31
CA ILE A 188 10.05 -21.27 5.89
C ILE A 188 10.85 -19.96 5.68
N HIS A 189 11.50 -19.84 4.54
CA HIS A 189 12.18 -18.64 4.10
C HIS A 189 11.17 -17.70 3.43
N GLU A 190 10.85 -16.58 4.06
CA GLU A 190 9.85 -15.62 3.61
C GLU A 190 10.48 -14.50 2.77
N GLY A 191 11.28 -14.88 1.77
CA GLY A 191 11.96 -13.93 0.90
C GLY A 191 12.87 -14.58 -0.13
N THR A 192 13.56 -13.74 -0.88
CA THR A 192 14.61 -14.14 -1.83
C THR A 192 15.93 -13.51 -1.41
N ASP A 193 16.97 -14.34 -1.32
CA ASP A 193 18.33 -13.89 -0.99
C ASP A 193 19.06 -13.47 -2.27
N ILE A 194 19.45 -12.20 -2.35
CA ILE A 194 20.21 -11.60 -3.45
C ILE A 194 21.65 -11.43 -3.00
N PHE A 195 22.54 -12.32 -3.41
CA PHE A 195 23.95 -12.28 -3.07
C PHE A 195 24.66 -11.16 -3.85
N ALA A 196 25.34 -10.28 -3.16
CA ALA A 196 26.16 -9.22 -3.71
C ALA A 196 27.31 -8.88 -2.75
N ASN A 197 28.31 -8.15 -3.21
CA ASN A 197 29.44 -7.75 -2.38
C ASN A 197 28.99 -6.85 -1.22
N TYR A 198 29.72 -6.94 -0.11
CA TYR A 198 29.52 -6.09 1.04
C TYR A 198 29.60 -4.60 0.66
N GLY A 199 28.66 -3.79 1.14
CA GLY A 199 28.59 -2.36 0.85
C GLY A 199 27.96 -1.97 -0.48
N VAL A 200 27.51 -2.94 -1.31
CA VAL A 200 26.74 -2.63 -2.53
C VAL A 200 25.46 -1.90 -2.13
N PRO A 201 25.12 -0.75 -2.77
CA PRO A 201 23.90 -0.02 -2.43
C PRO A 201 22.63 -0.87 -2.58
N VAL A 202 21.69 -0.67 -1.66
CA VAL A 202 20.34 -1.25 -1.72
C VAL A 202 19.35 -0.14 -1.97
N LYS A 203 18.47 -0.33 -2.97
CA LYS A 203 17.47 0.65 -3.39
C LYS A 203 16.06 0.25 -2.98
N ALA A 204 15.22 1.26 -2.74
CA ALA A 204 13.77 1.08 -2.68
C ALA A 204 13.24 0.57 -4.02
N THR A 205 12.26 -0.32 -3.97
CA THR A 205 11.71 -1.00 -5.16
C THR A 205 10.44 -0.35 -5.69
N THR A 206 9.79 0.47 -4.87
CA THR A 206 8.48 1.10 -5.14
C THR A 206 8.40 2.44 -4.41
N TYR A 207 7.39 3.26 -4.75
CA TYR A 207 6.96 4.35 -3.90
C TYR A 207 6.43 3.80 -2.57
N GLY A 208 6.87 4.36 -1.46
CA GLY A 208 6.42 3.88 -0.17
C GLY A 208 6.83 4.78 0.99
N VAL A 209 6.38 4.41 2.19
CA VAL A 209 6.77 5.05 3.45
C VAL A 209 7.60 4.08 4.27
N VAL A 210 8.71 4.54 4.82
CA VAL A 210 9.55 3.77 5.75
C VAL A 210 8.77 3.57 7.05
N GLU A 211 8.33 2.33 7.33
CA GLU A 211 7.60 1.97 8.55
C GLU A 211 8.51 1.39 9.63
N LEU A 212 9.64 0.83 9.22
CA LEU A 212 10.55 0.18 10.12
C LEU A 212 12.00 0.46 9.75
N LYS A 213 12.81 0.75 10.75
CA LYS A 213 14.27 0.88 10.68
C LYS A 213 14.84 0.39 12.01
N GLY A 214 15.65 -0.65 12.01
CA GLY A 214 16.20 -1.14 13.27
C GLY A 214 16.78 -2.54 13.19
N TRP A 215 17.29 -3.01 14.35
CA TRP A 215 17.88 -4.33 14.50
C TRP A 215 16.84 -5.41 14.78
N ASN A 216 17.03 -6.56 14.18
CA ASN A 216 16.35 -7.79 14.56
C ASN A 216 17.38 -8.90 14.74
N ARG A 217 17.16 -9.78 15.72
CA ARG A 217 18.10 -10.87 16.04
C ARG A 217 18.42 -11.75 14.82
N TYR A 218 17.45 -11.99 13.93
CA TYR A 218 17.62 -12.83 12.75
C TYR A 218 18.00 -12.00 11.53
N GLY A 219 17.27 -10.94 11.22
CA GLY A 219 17.44 -10.10 10.04
C GLY A 219 18.56 -9.06 10.14
N GLY A 220 19.20 -8.88 11.31
CA GLY A 220 20.21 -7.85 11.49
C GLY A 220 19.66 -6.44 11.36
N TRP A 221 20.40 -5.54 10.72
CA TRP A 221 19.92 -4.21 10.33
C TRP A 221 18.90 -4.38 9.18
N ARG A 222 17.74 -3.78 9.34
CA ARG A 222 16.61 -3.98 8.42
C ARG A 222 15.81 -2.70 8.23
N ILE A 223 15.16 -2.61 7.06
CA ILE A 223 14.20 -1.57 6.69
C ILE A 223 12.91 -2.27 6.24
N GLY A 224 11.79 -1.67 6.60
CA GLY A 224 10.47 -2.04 6.09
C GLY A 224 9.81 -0.83 5.44
N ILE A 225 9.28 -1.00 4.23
CA ILE A 225 8.63 0.05 3.45
C ILE A 225 7.23 -0.42 3.07
N ARG A 226 6.21 0.40 3.38
CA ARG A 226 4.83 0.16 2.94
C ARG A 226 4.55 0.93 1.67
N ASP A 227 4.13 0.22 0.61
CA ASP A 227 3.78 0.82 -0.67
C ASP A 227 2.28 1.20 -0.77
N ILE A 228 1.90 1.84 -1.90
CA ILE A 228 0.51 2.22 -2.16
C ILE A 228 -0.42 1.03 -2.44
N TYR A 229 0.14 -0.15 -2.72
CA TYR A 229 -0.60 -1.40 -2.97
C TYR A 229 -0.81 -2.23 -1.70
N SER A 230 -0.64 -1.63 -0.52
CA SER A 230 -0.73 -2.30 0.80
C SER A 230 0.29 -3.43 0.98
N ARG A 231 1.41 -3.37 0.25
CA ARG A 231 2.50 -4.34 0.36
C ARG A 231 3.57 -3.80 1.29
N TYR A 232 4.11 -4.70 2.11
CA TYR A 232 5.24 -4.40 2.97
C TYR A 232 6.50 -5.04 2.39
N HIS A 233 7.46 -4.21 1.99
CA HIS A 233 8.74 -4.60 1.44
C HIS A 233 9.77 -4.65 2.55
N TYR A 234 10.35 -5.81 2.76
CA TYR A 234 11.30 -6.08 3.83
C TYR A 234 12.70 -6.27 3.28
N PHE A 235 13.63 -5.44 3.76
CA PHE A 235 15.04 -5.45 3.40
C PHE A 235 15.85 -5.78 4.64
N ALA A 236 16.62 -6.87 4.64
CA ALA A 236 17.37 -7.32 5.82
C ALA A 236 18.82 -7.69 5.51
N HIS A 237 19.56 -7.98 6.55
CA HIS A 237 21.01 -8.24 6.55
C HIS A 237 21.86 -7.04 6.09
N LEU A 238 21.31 -5.83 6.17
CA LEU A 238 22.00 -4.61 5.73
C LEU A 238 23.29 -4.37 6.52
N ASN A 239 24.26 -3.72 5.88
CA ASN A 239 25.45 -3.22 6.55
C ASN A 239 25.17 -1.93 7.35
N GLY A 240 24.24 -1.12 6.86
CA GLY A 240 23.81 0.14 7.43
C GLY A 240 22.72 0.76 6.57
N TYR A 241 22.26 1.90 7.01
CA TYR A 241 21.22 2.68 6.36
C TYR A 241 21.82 3.82 5.55
N GLN A 242 21.05 4.36 4.62
CA GLN A 242 21.34 5.65 4.01
C GLN A 242 21.29 6.74 5.07
N ASP A 243 22.27 7.65 5.04
CA ASP A 243 22.31 8.79 5.96
C ASP A 243 21.07 9.67 5.79
N GLY A 244 20.48 10.07 6.92
CA GLY A 244 19.30 10.91 6.96
C GLY A 244 17.97 10.18 6.74
N LEU A 245 17.97 8.91 6.34
CA LEU A 245 16.72 8.15 6.17
C LEU A 245 16.10 7.81 7.53
N GLU A 246 14.83 8.22 7.75
CA GLU A 246 14.13 8.00 9.01
C GLU A 246 12.76 7.31 8.82
N ILE A 247 12.22 6.76 9.92
CA ILE A 247 10.85 6.21 9.93
C ILE A 247 9.87 7.34 9.64
N GLY A 248 8.97 7.08 8.71
CA GLY A 248 7.99 8.05 8.21
C GLY A 248 8.41 8.70 6.89
N ASP A 249 9.67 8.61 6.45
CA ASP A 249 10.08 9.19 5.18
C ASP A 249 9.42 8.50 3.99
N ILE A 250 9.13 9.27 2.95
CA ILE A 250 8.72 8.76 1.64
C ILE A 250 9.98 8.40 0.87
N VAL A 251 9.92 7.29 0.17
CA VAL A 251 10.95 6.85 -0.80
C VAL A 251 10.31 6.57 -2.16
N GLU A 252 11.09 6.79 -3.21
CA GLU A 252 10.72 6.45 -4.59
C GLU A 252 11.53 5.26 -5.11
N PRO A 253 11.05 4.59 -6.19
CA PRO A 253 11.82 3.53 -6.84
C PRO A 253 13.21 4.02 -7.25
N GLY A 254 14.26 3.36 -6.76
CA GLY A 254 15.64 3.73 -7.08
C GLY A 254 16.38 4.50 -5.98
N ASP A 255 15.69 5.03 -4.99
CA ASP A 255 16.32 5.68 -3.83
C ASP A 255 17.20 4.69 -3.07
N VAL A 256 18.41 5.10 -2.76
CA VAL A 256 19.31 4.30 -1.91
C VAL A 256 18.80 4.37 -0.47
N ILE A 257 18.50 3.20 0.10
CA ILE A 257 18.00 3.06 1.47
C ILE A 257 19.03 2.48 2.45
N GLY A 258 20.10 1.88 1.93
CA GLY A 258 21.15 1.26 2.72
C GLY A 258 22.16 0.54 1.84
N SER A 259 22.86 -0.42 2.41
CA SER A 259 23.84 -1.23 1.66
C SER A 259 23.81 -2.70 2.09
N VAL A 260 24.22 -3.59 1.18
CA VAL A 260 24.31 -5.04 1.41
C VAL A 260 25.33 -5.33 2.53
N GLY A 261 24.94 -6.19 3.44
CA GLY A 261 25.77 -6.66 4.54
C GLY A 261 25.64 -8.15 4.80
N ALA A 262 26.04 -8.54 6.00
CA ALA A 262 25.95 -9.91 6.51
C ALA A 262 25.53 -9.89 7.98
N THR A 263 24.70 -8.93 8.37
CA THR A 263 24.29 -8.69 9.76
C THR A 263 23.14 -9.58 10.19
N GLY A 264 23.09 -9.93 11.46
CA GLY A 264 22.02 -10.76 12.04
C GLY A 264 22.55 -12.04 12.71
N TYR A 265 21.60 -12.91 13.05
CA TYR A 265 21.81 -14.16 13.80
C TYR A 265 22.52 -13.97 15.14
N GLY A 266 22.19 -12.88 15.84
CA GLY A 266 22.77 -12.59 17.17
C GLY A 266 22.32 -11.24 17.74
N PRO A 267 22.92 -10.79 18.85
CA PRO A 267 22.70 -9.48 19.42
C PRO A 267 23.12 -8.36 18.45
N PRO A 268 22.73 -7.10 18.70
CA PRO A 268 23.08 -5.96 17.87
C PRO A 268 24.57 -5.90 17.53
N GLY A 269 24.91 -5.67 16.25
CA GLY A 269 26.28 -5.66 15.74
C GLY A 269 26.82 -7.01 15.26
N THR A 270 26.10 -8.12 15.47
CA THR A 270 26.55 -9.43 14.94
C THR A 270 26.55 -9.41 13.41
N SER A 271 27.68 -9.81 12.81
CA SER A 271 27.87 -9.86 11.35
C SER A 271 28.80 -11.00 10.95
N GLY A 272 28.82 -11.39 9.66
CA GLY A 272 29.78 -12.32 9.08
C GLY A 272 29.51 -13.80 9.35
N LYS A 273 28.34 -14.19 9.83
CA LYS A 273 27.95 -15.60 10.03
C LYS A 273 27.56 -16.30 8.73
N PHE A 274 27.37 -15.56 7.66
CA PHE A 274 26.98 -16.02 6.32
C PHE A 274 27.54 -15.05 5.26
N PRO A 275 27.63 -15.47 3.98
CA PRO A 275 28.07 -14.57 2.91
C PRO A 275 27.15 -13.33 2.78
N PRO A 276 27.73 -12.17 2.37
CA PRO A 276 26.93 -10.96 2.18
C PRO A 276 25.81 -11.17 1.18
N HIS A 277 24.60 -10.76 1.55
CA HIS A 277 23.42 -10.76 0.68
C HIS A 277 22.35 -9.80 1.21
N LEU A 278 21.48 -9.35 0.33
CA LEU A 278 20.21 -8.74 0.69
C LEU A 278 19.16 -9.85 0.81
N HIS A 279 18.56 -10.00 1.99
CA HIS A 279 17.31 -10.73 2.10
C HIS A 279 16.15 -9.77 1.79
N TYR A 280 15.38 -10.10 0.74
CA TYR A 280 14.26 -9.30 0.29
C TYR A 280 12.96 -10.10 0.37
N GLY A 281 12.01 -9.59 1.15
CA GLY A 281 10.68 -10.17 1.32
C GLY A 281 9.57 -9.20 0.92
N ILE A 282 8.42 -9.73 0.49
CA ILE A 282 7.20 -8.96 0.25
C ILE A 282 6.06 -9.62 1.00
N TYR A 283 5.26 -8.80 1.67
CA TYR A 283 4.05 -9.22 2.38
C TYR A 283 2.86 -8.45 1.85
N GLN A 284 1.71 -9.11 1.69
CA GLN A 284 0.46 -8.52 1.26
C GLN A 284 -0.52 -8.45 2.43
N ASP A 285 -1.11 -7.27 2.64
CA ASP A 285 -2.24 -7.10 3.55
C ASP A 285 -3.57 -7.22 2.77
N ASN A 286 -4.56 -7.97 3.31
CA ASN A 286 -5.91 -8.10 2.75
C ASN A 286 -6.99 -7.48 3.65
N GLY A 287 -6.61 -6.56 4.53
CA GLY A 287 -7.55 -5.93 5.45
C GLY A 287 -7.80 -6.69 6.76
N SER A 288 -7.42 -7.97 6.84
CA SER A 288 -7.54 -8.78 8.05
C SER A 288 -6.23 -9.40 8.51
N THR A 289 -5.46 -9.95 7.57
CA THR A 289 -4.16 -10.60 7.81
C THR A 289 -3.12 -10.11 6.82
N GLU A 290 -1.86 -10.19 7.23
CA GLU A 290 -0.71 -9.95 6.36
C GLU A 290 0.09 -11.24 6.22
N TRP A 291 0.48 -11.60 4.99
CA TRP A 291 1.25 -12.82 4.71
C TRP A 291 2.33 -12.59 3.68
N SER A 292 3.43 -13.33 3.79
CA SER A 292 4.49 -13.32 2.78
C SER A 292 4.08 -14.06 1.52
N PHE A 293 4.54 -13.59 0.38
CA PHE A 293 4.44 -14.31 -0.88
C PHE A 293 5.78 -14.27 -1.64
N ASP A 294 5.92 -15.10 -2.69
CA ASP A 294 7.16 -15.23 -3.43
C ASP A 294 7.56 -13.94 -4.16
N PRO A 295 8.65 -13.24 -3.73
CA PRO A 295 9.10 -12.02 -4.39
C PRO A 295 9.83 -12.26 -5.70
N TYR A 296 10.26 -13.50 -6.02
CA TYR A 296 11.09 -13.81 -7.16
C TYR A 296 10.50 -13.40 -8.52
N PRO A 297 9.20 -13.61 -8.81
CA PRO A 297 8.59 -13.14 -10.05
C PRO A 297 8.67 -11.62 -10.22
N HIS A 298 8.43 -10.88 -9.13
CA HIS A 298 8.54 -9.42 -9.10
C HIS A 298 9.97 -8.95 -9.35
N LEU A 299 10.95 -9.53 -8.66
CA LEU A 299 12.37 -9.25 -8.86
C LEU A 299 12.79 -9.48 -10.30
N ARG A 300 12.36 -10.57 -10.92
CA ARG A 300 12.67 -10.87 -12.35
C ARG A 300 12.08 -9.81 -13.29
N LYS A 301 10.84 -9.36 -13.04
CA LYS A 301 10.19 -8.30 -13.82
C LYS A 301 10.93 -6.96 -13.68
N TRP A 302 11.26 -6.57 -12.46
CA TRP A 302 11.96 -5.32 -12.17
C TRP A 302 13.40 -5.31 -12.71
N GLU A 303 14.13 -6.42 -12.55
CA GLU A 303 15.47 -6.59 -13.14
C GLU A 303 15.46 -6.41 -14.65
N LYS A 304 14.48 -7.03 -15.34
CA LYS A 304 14.33 -6.87 -16.79
C LYS A 304 14.08 -5.43 -17.19
N LYS A 305 13.17 -4.72 -16.47
CA LYS A 305 12.90 -3.30 -16.69
C LYS A 305 14.15 -2.44 -16.47
N ALA A 306 14.84 -2.63 -15.34
CA ALA A 306 16.05 -1.89 -14.99
C ALA A 306 17.20 -2.11 -16.00
N ARG A 307 17.29 -3.28 -16.65
CA ARG A 307 18.31 -3.54 -17.70
C ARG A 307 17.97 -2.93 -19.05
N SER A 308 16.68 -2.66 -19.31
CA SER A 308 16.21 -2.09 -20.59
C SER A 308 16.33 -0.57 -20.65
N ASN A 309 16.38 0.08 -19.50
CA ASN A 309 16.65 1.52 -19.32
C ASN A 309 18.15 1.77 -19.13
#